data_65af9f79cba4bdb808754af1d89f1943
#
_entry.id   65af9f79cba4bdb808754af1d89f1943
#
_cell.length_a   1.000
_cell.length_b   1.000
_cell.length_c   1.000
_cell.angle_alpha   90.00
_cell.angle_beta   90.00
_cell.angle_gamma   90.00
#
_symmetry.space_group_name_H-M   'P 1'
#
loop_
_entity.id
_entity.type
_entity.pdbx_description
1 polymer ?
#
loop_
_entity_poly.entity_id
_entity_poly.type
_entity_poly.pdbx_seq_one_letter_code
_entity_poly.pdbx_strand_id
1 'polypeptide(L)'
;MSIIVLKLPEVKIAAERPRQCPACKGEILQRWGGQLKRVRDPYIDEVLVYRYRCCSCRHTFRHYPSGVDQAQQTQRLRQLAGLCWVLGLSYRGIAAVFAVFRVGISRMSAWRDAQERAKQLLRKRIWKPVRVLGLDGAYVLGWGEKRAVLVAVDLGEGQPVTIGYIDESDPQAVKRWLEPLVKRLGVSVIVTDDLMTYRTVADQLDLEHQVCQFHVRRWVGRTLRELQESLPEDQQNVLEEIQQLIDDLPAEGGKRLFELWKKVPVEKSARDEPLTPTEQLRNLLIRLSEHWSTYRIFDWQPDVPWTNNGTERVIGRIKVRSRTVRGYKNKNGLLNGLMLAGSWVA
;
A
#
# COMPACT_ATOMS: atom_id res chain seq x y z
N MET A 1 -3.96 26.55 -4.31
CA MET A 1 -4.31 26.03 -2.98
C MET A 1 -5.38 24.96 -3.15
N SER A 2 -5.07 23.69 -2.88
CA SER A 2 -6.07 22.61 -3.03
C SER A 2 -6.88 22.51 -1.76
N ILE A 3 -8.20 22.70 -1.86
CA ILE A 3 -9.13 22.54 -0.74
C ILE A 3 -9.56 21.07 -0.69
N ILE A 4 -9.28 20.40 0.43
CA ILE A 4 -9.72 19.03 0.67
C ILE A 4 -11.04 19.08 1.43
N VAL A 5 -12.10 18.62 0.78
CA VAL A 5 -13.41 18.50 1.43
C VAL A 5 -13.57 17.10 2.02
N LEU A 6 -13.48 16.97 3.34
CA LEU A 6 -13.76 15.71 4.03
C LEU A 6 -15.27 15.57 4.27
N LYS A 7 -15.91 14.64 3.58
CA LYS A 7 -17.33 14.32 3.84
C LYS A 7 -17.44 13.38 5.04
N LEU A 8 -17.80 13.92 6.18
CA LEU A 8 -18.07 13.12 7.37
C LEU A 8 -19.43 12.39 7.26
N PRO A 9 -19.57 11.19 7.85
CA PRO A 9 -20.86 10.49 7.90
C PRO A 9 -21.93 11.33 8.59
N GLU A 10 -23.12 11.36 8.00
CA GLU A 10 -24.28 11.94 8.67
C GLU A 10 -24.66 11.09 9.88
N VAL A 11 -25.12 11.75 10.94
CA VAL A 11 -25.62 11.09 12.15
C VAL A 11 -27.07 11.49 12.35
N LYS A 12 -27.97 10.50 12.23
CA LYS A 12 -29.41 10.70 12.49
C LYS A 12 -29.72 10.49 13.96
N ILE A 13 -30.70 11.23 14.49
CA ILE A 13 -31.17 11.14 15.90
C ILE A 13 -32.01 9.88 16.11
N ALA A 14 -32.79 9.48 15.11
CA ALA A 14 -33.65 8.31 15.17
C ALA A 14 -33.43 7.41 13.96
N ALA A 15 -33.57 6.10 14.16
CA ALA A 15 -33.51 5.13 13.09
C ALA A 15 -34.85 4.99 12.36
N GLU A 16 -34.78 4.81 11.04
CA GLU A 16 -35.89 4.33 10.25
C GLU A 16 -36.19 2.87 10.60
N ARG A 17 -37.39 2.38 10.25
CA ARG A 17 -37.70 0.95 10.48
C ARG A 17 -36.81 0.06 9.62
N PRO A 18 -36.17 -0.96 10.21
CA PRO A 18 -35.38 -1.91 9.41
C PRO A 18 -36.31 -2.69 8.46
N ARG A 19 -35.77 -2.97 7.26
CA ARG A 19 -36.55 -3.72 6.23
C ARG A 19 -36.51 -5.23 6.49
N GLN A 20 -35.41 -5.76 7.04
CA GLN A 20 -35.16 -7.19 7.15
C GLN A 20 -34.48 -7.56 8.48
N CYS A 21 -34.71 -8.78 8.92
CA CYS A 21 -33.94 -9.38 10.02
C CYS A 21 -32.50 -9.62 9.63
N PRO A 22 -31.51 -9.22 10.42
CA PRO A 22 -30.11 -9.46 10.12
C PRO A 22 -29.71 -10.95 10.11
N ALA A 23 -30.47 -11.80 10.81
CA ALA A 23 -30.17 -13.23 10.92
C ALA A 23 -30.79 -14.06 9.79
N CYS A 24 -32.12 -13.94 9.54
CA CYS A 24 -32.83 -14.80 8.58
C CYS A 24 -33.40 -14.05 7.36
N LYS A 25 -33.18 -12.75 7.24
CA LYS A 25 -33.73 -11.88 6.19
C LYS A 25 -35.25 -11.77 6.15
N GLY A 26 -35.96 -12.33 7.13
CA GLY A 26 -37.43 -12.19 7.22
C GLY A 26 -37.86 -10.72 7.38
N GLU A 27 -38.93 -10.33 6.72
CA GLU A 27 -39.38 -8.92 6.63
C GLU A 27 -40.37 -8.54 7.72
N ILE A 28 -41.01 -9.52 8.34
CA ILE A 28 -42.01 -9.27 9.38
C ILE A 28 -41.27 -9.05 10.71
N LEU A 29 -41.19 -7.78 11.11
CA LEU A 29 -40.49 -7.35 12.31
C LEU A 29 -41.44 -6.65 13.28
N GLN A 30 -41.46 -7.07 14.54
CA GLN A 30 -42.16 -6.45 15.62
C GLN A 30 -41.24 -5.51 16.39
N ARG A 31 -41.68 -4.26 16.61
CA ARG A 31 -40.97 -3.33 17.50
C ARG A 31 -41.13 -3.80 18.94
N TRP A 32 -39.98 -4.10 19.59
CA TRP A 32 -39.92 -4.71 20.93
C TRP A 32 -39.51 -3.71 22.03
N GLY A 33 -39.47 -2.42 21.70
CA GLY A 33 -39.13 -1.33 22.60
C GLY A 33 -38.18 -0.33 21.99
N GLY A 34 -37.85 0.70 22.72
CA GLY A 34 -36.89 1.75 22.36
C GLY A 34 -36.24 2.32 23.61
N GLN A 35 -35.04 2.82 23.47
CA GLN A 35 -34.31 3.49 24.55
C GLN A 35 -33.44 4.63 23.99
N LEU A 36 -33.27 5.66 24.79
CA LEU A 36 -32.28 6.71 24.53
C LEU A 36 -30.90 6.14 24.81
N LYS A 37 -30.00 6.34 23.87
CA LYS A 37 -28.57 5.97 23.97
C LYS A 37 -27.73 7.23 23.99
N ARG A 38 -26.98 7.45 25.05
CA ARG A 38 -26.00 8.51 25.10
C ARG A 38 -24.89 8.23 24.08
N VAL A 39 -24.53 9.25 23.31
CA VAL A 39 -23.44 9.20 22.33
C VAL A 39 -22.44 10.32 22.59
N ARG A 40 -21.22 10.14 22.10
CA ARG A 40 -20.20 11.19 22.10
C ARG A 40 -20.10 11.75 20.68
N ASP A 41 -20.51 12.99 20.52
CA ASP A 41 -20.55 13.69 19.26
C ASP A 41 -20.54 15.21 19.51
N PRO A 42 -19.99 16.05 18.61
CA PRO A 42 -19.94 17.50 18.78
C PRO A 42 -21.31 18.19 18.76
N TYR A 43 -22.34 17.54 18.21
CA TYR A 43 -23.63 18.18 17.92
C TYR A 43 -24.84 17.50 18.58
N ILE A 44 -24.66 16.25 19.04
CA ILE A 44 -25.76 15.46 19.63
C ILE A 44 -25.25 14.67 20.84
N ASP A 45 -26.06 14.59 21.90
CA ASP A 45 -25.74 13.86 23.11
C ASP A 45 -26.41 12.50 23.19
N GLU A 46 -27.61 12.39 22.57
CA GLU A 46 -28.44 11.20 22.65
C GLU A 46 -29.09 10.85 21.31
N VAL A 47 -29.35 9.58 21.09
CA VAL A 47 -30.07 9.04 19.94
C VAL A 47 -31.10 8.01 20.38
N LEU A 48 -32.20 7.89 19.64
CA LEU A 48 -33.24 6.89 19.91
C LEU A 48 -32.90 5.58 19.18
N VAL A 49 -32.66 4.52 19.95
CA VAL A 49 -32.35 3.17 19.45
C VAL A 49 -33.53 2.26 19.69
N TYR A 50 -33.99 1.60 18.63
CA TYR A 50 -35.09 0.66 18.72
C TYR A 50 -34.59 -0.79 18.80
N ARG A 51 -35.33 -1.60 19.56
CA ARG A 51 -35.20 -3.05 19.58
C ARG A 51 -36.32 -3.67 18.76
N TYR A 52 -35.96 -4.62 17.91
CA TYR A 52 -36.88 -5.37 17.08
C TYR A 52 -36.80 -6.87 17.37
N ARG A 53 -37.92 -7.57 17.17
CA ARG A 53 -38.03 -9.03 17.17
C ARG A 53 -38.48 -9.50 15.81
N CYS A 54 -37.80 -10.45 15.21
CA CYS A 54 -38.24 -11.12 13.98
C CYS A 54 -39.35 -12.09 14.27
N CYS A 55 -40.45 -12.03 13.53
CA CYS A 55 -41.58 -12.94 13.70
C CYS A 55 -41.26 -14.35 13.17
N SER A 56 -40.35 -14.48 12.17
CA SER A 56 -40.01 -15.75 11.58
C SER A 56 -39.02 -16.55 12.44
N CYS A 57 -37.87 -15.98 12.82
CA CYS A 57 -36.80 -16.70 13.57
C CYS A 57 -36.72 -16.30 15.04
N ARG A 58 -37.59 -15.40 15.52
CA ARG A 58 -37.64 -14.85 16.88
C ARG A 58 -36.36 -14.14 17.35
N HIS A 59 -35.35 -13.96 16.47
CA HIS A 59 -34.14 -13.21 16.78
C HIS A 59 -34.48 -11.78 17.19
N THR A 60 -33.86 -11.29 18.27
CA THR A 60 -34.01 -9.91 18.72
C THR A 60 -32.74 -9.14 18.48
N PHE A 61 -32.88 -7.91 17.92
CA PHE A 61 -31.73 -7.07 17.60
C PHE A 61 -32.01 -5.60 17.87
N ARG A 62 -30.94 -4.83 18.10
CA ARG A 62 -31.00 -3.37 18.16
C ARG A 62 -30.78 -2.80 16.79
N HIS A 63 -31.59 -1.82 16.42
CA HIS A 63 -31.43 -1.08 15.19
C HIS A 63 -31.03 0.35 15.51
N TYR A 64 -29.87 0.74 15.06
CA TYR A 64 -29.26 2.03 15.34
C TYR A 64 -29.54 3.02 14.20
N PRO A 65 -29.64 4.34 14.50
CA PRO A 65 -29.68 5.37 13.47
C PRO A 65 -28.40 5.40 12.63
N SER A 66 -28.50 5.97 11.42
CA SER A 66 -27.31 6.18 10.57
C SER A 66 -26.23 6.94 11.33
N GLY A 67 -24.97 6.54 11.16
CA GLY A 67 -23.82 7.13 11.83
C GLY A 67 -23.62 6.71 13.30
N VAL A 68 -24.46 5.81 13.83
CA VAL A 68 -24.37 5.28 15.20
C VAL A 68 -24.31 3.74 15.17
N ASP A 69 -23.63 3.15 16.14
CA ASP A 69 -23.58 1.71 16.37
C ASP A 69 -23.49 1.40 17.88
N GLN A 70 -22.92 0.27 18.24
CA GLN A 70 -22.74 -0.12 19.65
C GLN A 70 -21.76 0.78 20.41
N ALA A 71 -20.79 1.39 19.72
CA ALA A 71 -19.81 2.27 20.33
C ALA A 71 -20.48 3.54 20.91
N GLN A 72 -19.82 4.17 21.87
CA GLN A 72 -20.29 5.46 22.40
C GLN A 72 -20.03 6.60 21.41
N GLN A 73 -18.89 6.56 20.71
CA GLN A 73 -18.56 7.57 19.69
C GLN A 73 -19.36 7.33 18.42
N THR A 74 -19.86 8.42 17.83
CA THR A 74 -20.47 8.38 16.50
C THR A 74 -19.43 8.04 15.42
N GLN A 75 -19.88 7.56 14.27
CA GLN A 75 -18.98 7.23 13.15
C GLN A 75 -18.22 8.46 12.66
N ARG A 76 -18.83 9.65 12.61
CA ARG A 76 -18.14 10.88 12.21
C ARG A 76 -17.05 11.27 13.21
N LEU A 77 -17.28 11.13 14.51
CA LEU A 77 -16.24 11.41 15.52
C LEU A 77 -15.06 10.44 15.40
N ARG A 78 -15.34 9.15 15.19
CA ARG A 78 -14.29 8.14 14.96
C ARG A 78 -13.49 8.39 13.67
N GLN A 79 -14.18 8.81 12.61
CA GLN A 79 -13.51 9.16 11.37
C GLN A 79 -12.62 10.39 11.55
N LEU A 80 -13.11 11.42 12.25
CA LEU A 80 -12.31 12.61 12.57
C LEU A 80 -11.11 12.27 13.46
N ALA A 81 -11.26 11.36 14.43
CA ALA A 81 -10.14 10.88 15.23
C ALA A 81 -9.04 10.22 14.37
N GLY A 82 -9.44 9.38 13.40
CA GLY A 82 -8.54 8.78 12.43
C GLY A 82 -7.81 9.82 11.59
N LEU A 83 -8.53 10.83 11.07
CA LEU A 83 -7.94 11.93 10.30
C LEU A 83 -6.93 12.72 11.13
N CYS A 84 -7.31 13.16 12.34
CA CYS A 84 -6.40 13.88 13.24
C CYS A 84 -5.12 13.08 13.51
N TRP A 85 -5.24 11.76 13.65
CA TRP A 85 -4.09 10.90 13.84
C TRP A 85 -3.20 10.89 12.58
N VAL A 86 -3.74 10.74 11.40
CA VAL A 86 -2.98 10.78 10.13
C VAL A 86 -2.28 12.11 9.94
N LEU A 87 -2.93 13.21 10.27
CA LEU A 87 -2.38 14.57 10.21
C LEU A 87 -1.30 14.86 11.26
N GLY A 88 -0.92 13.88 12.07
CA GLY A 88 0.23 14.00 12.97
C GLY A 88 -0.09 14.10 14.45
N LEU A 89 -1.36 14.27 14.84
CA LEU A 89 -1.71 14.39 16.25
C LEU A 89 -1.44 13.08 17.01
N SER A 90 -0.93 13.22 18.25
CA SER A 90 -0.89 12.10 19.18
C SER A 90 -2.31 11.76 19.68
N TYR A 91 -2.51 10.55 20.21
CA TYR A 91 -3.81 10.19 20.79
C TYR A 91 -4.22 11.09 21.98
N ARG A 92 -3.25 11.68 22.70
CA ARG A 92 -3.53 12.72 23.71
C ARG A 92 -3.95 14.02 23.06
N GLY A 93 -3.28 14.42 21.97
CA GLY A 93 -3.63 15.61 21.19
C GLY A 93 -5.04 15.51 20.60
N ILE A 94 -5.44 14.34 20.09
CA ILE A 94 -6.79 14.10 19.60
C ILE A 94 -7.82 14.27 20.72
N ALA A 95 -7.57 13.68 21.89
CA ALA A 95 -8.46 13.86 23.05
C ALA A 95 -8.56 15.33 23.48
N ALA A 96 -7.44 16.08 23.44
CA ALA A 96 -7.43 17.51 23.76
C ALA A 96 -8.23 18.34 22.73
N VAL A 97 -8.05 18.08 21.43
CA VAL A 97 -8.83 18.74 20.37
C VAL A 97 -10.33 18.51 20.56
N PHE A 98 -10.74 17.27 20.85
CA PHE A 98 -12.17 16.96 21.04
C PHE A 98 -12.73 17.59 22.33
N ALA A 99 -11.93 17.76 23.36
CA ALA A 99 -12.35 18.46 24.58
C ALA A 99 -12.73 19.93 24.30
N VAL A 100 -12.09 20.59 23.32
CA VAL A 100 -12.46 21.95 22.88
C VAL A 100 -13.91 21.98 22.38
N PHE A 101 -14.36 20.92 21.72
CA PHE A 101 -15.74 20.74 21.27
C PHE A 101 -16.66 20.12 22.33
N ARG A 102 -16.25 20.13 23.61
CA ARG A 102 -16.98 19.53 24.75
C ARG A 102 -17.22 18.02 24.62
N VAL A 103 -16.44 17.33 23.77
CA VAL A 103 -16.53 15.89 23.58
C VAL A 103 -15.39 15.21 24.35
N GLY A 104 -15.69 14.66 25.50
CA GLY A 104 -14.70 13.94 26.31
C GLY A 104 -14.43 12.53 25.76
N ILE A 105 -13.23 12.29 25.22
CA ILE A 105 -12.75 10.94 24.89
C ILE A 105 -11.40 10.68 25.57
N SER A 106 -11.14 9.41 25.87
CA SER A 106 -9.81 9.02 26.36
C SER A 106 -8.83 8.82 25.19
N ARG A 107 -7.51 8.93 25.50
CA ARG A 107 -6.46 8.54 24.53
C ARG A 107 -6.62 7.12 24.00
N MET A 108 -7.15 6.20 24.83
CA MET A 108 -7.40 4.81 24.43
C MET A 108 -8.59 4.68 23.50
N SER A 109 -9.61 5.52 23.66
CA SER A 109 -10.72 5.59 22.70
C SER A 109 -10.24 6.07 21.34
N ALA A 110 -9.46 7.15 21.30
CA ALA A 110 -8.87 7.66 20.05
C ALA A 110 -7.97 6.60 19.36
N TRP A 111 -7.20 5.83 20.14
CA TRP A 111 -6.40 4.73 19.60
C TRP A 111 -7.29 3.62 19.01
N ARG A 112 -8.33 3.17 19.73
CA ARG A 112 -9.27 2.15 19.23
C ARG A 112 -9.97 2.60 17.96
N ASP A 113 -10.39 3.86 17.89
CA ASP A 113 -11.04 4.43 16.71
C ASP A 113 -10.12 4.40 15.49
N ALA A 114 -8.85 4.79 15.65
CA ALA A 114 -7.85 4.71 14.59
C ALA A 114 -7.59 3.25 14.14
N GLN A 115 -7.46 2.31 15.08
CA GLN A 115 -7.27 0.89 14.78
C GLN A 115 -8.47 0.29 14.03
N GLU A 116 -9.69 0.58 14.47
CA GLU A 116 -10.91 0.08 13.83
C GLU A 116 -11.09 0.66 12.43
N ARG A 117 -10.76 1.95 12.25
CA ARG A 117 -10.78 2.57 10.91
C ARG A 117 -9.83 1.89 9.93
N ALA A 118 -8.61 1.58 10.38
CA ALA A 118 -7.64 0.85 9.56
C ALA A 118 -8.15 -0.54 9.14
N LYS A 119 -8.75 -1.28 10.08
CA LYS A 119 -9.35 -2.60 9.79
C LYS A 119 -10.50 -2.51 8.78
N GLN A 120 -11.35 -1.47 8.89
CA GLN A 120 -12.44 -1.25 7.93
C GLN A 120 -11.90 -0.96 6.52
N LEU A 121 -10.85 -0.14 6.40
CA LEU A 121 -10.19 0.13 5.13
C LEU A 121 -9.58 -1.14 4.53
N LEU A 122 -8.87 -1.91 5.33
CA LEU A 122 -8.28 -3.18 4.91
C LEU A 122 -9.36 -4.14 4.41
N ARG A 123 -10.42 -4.39 5.21
CA ARG A 123 -11.54 -5.26 4.81
C ARG A 123 -12.17 -4.85 3.49
N LYS A 124 -12.37 -3.54 3.28
CA LYS A 124 -12.95 -3.03 2.03
C LYS A 124 -12.05 -3.29 0.82
N ARG A 125 -10.73 -3.13 0.98
CA ARG A 125 -9.78 -3.15 -0.14
C ARG A 125 -9.35 -4.53 -0.57
N ILE A 126 -9.19 -5.46 0.35
CA ILE A 126 -8.77 -6.84 0.03
C ILE A 126 -9.82 -7.64 -0.76
N TRP A 127 -11.01 -7.09 -1.01
CA TRP A 127 -12.07 -7.71 -1.81
C TRP A 127 -12.34 -7.00 -3.12
N LYS A 128 -11.67 -5.87 -3.38
CA LYS A 128 -11.81 -5.14 -4.64
C LYS A 128 -10.84 -5.72 -5.67
N PRO A 129 -11.29 -6.08 -6.88
CA PRO A 129 -10.39 -6.52 -7.94
C PRO A 129 -9.29 -5.49 -8.22
N VAL A 130 -8.06 -5.96 -8.40
CA VAL A 130 -6.88 -5.14 -8.70
C VAL A 130 -6.05 -5.86 -9.73
N ARG A 131 -5.95 -5.33 -10.94
CA ARG A 131 -5.19 -5.94 -12.02
C ARG A 131 -3.69 -5.65 -11.91
N VAL A 132 -3.31 -4.41 -11.64
CA VAL A 132 -1.92 -3.94 -11.56
C VAL A 132 -1.58 -3.58 -10.14
N LEU A 133 -0.65 -4.31 -9.54
CA LEU A 133 -0.25 -4.16 -8.15
C LEU A 133 1.18 -3.61 -8.06
N GLY A 134 1.36 -2.45 -7.44
CA GLY A 134 2.67 -1.93 -7.08
C GLY A 134 3.17 -2.54 -5.78
N LEU A 135 4.42 -2.98 -5.75
CA LEU A 135 5.08 -3.53 -4.54
C LEU A 135 6.37 -2.75 -4.26
N ASP A 136 6.63 -2.46 -3.00
CA ASP A 136 7.90 -1.86 -2.57
C ASP A 136 8.06 -2.03 -1.06
N GLY A 137 9.31 -2.15 -0.62
CA GLY A 137 9.68 -2.31 0.78
C GLY A 137 9.90 -0.99 1.51
N ALA A 138 9.69 -1.00 2.80
CA ALA A 138 10.03 0.12 3.67
C ALA A 138 10.48 -0.35 5.04
N TYR A 139 11.36 0.44 5.67
CA TYR A 139 11.72 0.26 7.06
C TYR A 139 11.05 1.30 7.93
N VAL A 140 10.36 0.85 8.98
CA VAL A 140 9.65 1.71 9.93
C VAL A 140 10.01 1.34 11.37
N LEU A 141 9.92 2.31 12.30
CA LEU A 141 10.23 2.06 13.69
C LEU A 141 9.08 1.30 14.36
N GLY A 142 9.36 0.08 14.82
CA GLY A 142 8.44 -0.76 15.56
C GLY A 142 9.10 -1.36 16.80
N TRP A 143 8.45 -1.25 17.97
CA TRP A 143 8.89 -1.72 19.29
C TRP A 143 10.41 -1.63 19.53
N GLY A 144 10.96 -0.44 19.26
CA GLY A 144 12.36 -0.10 19.55
C GLY A 144 13.36 -0.29 18.42
N GLU A 145 13.00 -0.98 17.34
CA GLU A 145 13.88 -1.30 16.21
C GLU A 145 13.28 -0.92 14.86
N LYS A 146 14.11 -0.87 13.83
CA LYS A 146 13.66 -0.80 12.43
C LYS A 146 13.05 -2.14 12.04
N ARG A 147 11.86 -2.09 11.42
CA ARG A 147 11.11 -3.27 10.96
C ARG A 147 10.87 -3.17 9.48
N ALA A 148 11.20 -4.22 8.77
CA ALA A 148 10.89 -4.35 7.36
C ALA A 148 9.40 -4.55 7.16
N VAL A 149 8.81 -3.82 6.24
CA VAL A 149 7.41 -3.97 5.81
C VAL A 149 7.33 -3.91 4.30
N LEU A 150 6.48 -4.73 3.72
CA LEU A 150 6.17 -4.74 2.30
C LEU A 150 4.79 -4.12 2.08
N VAL A 151 4.72 -3.16 1.16
CA VAL A 151 3.52 -2.39 0.85
C VAL A 151 2.99 -2.81 -0.51
N ALA A 152 1.73 -3.23 -0.59
CA ALA A 152 1.03 -3.52 -1.83
C ALA A 152 0.00 -2.42 -2.13
N VAL A 153 0.06 -1.86 -3.32
CA VAL A 153 -0.73 -0.71 -3.75
C VAL A 153 -1.47 -1.03 -5.05
N ASP A 154 -2.76 -0.76 -5.09
CA ASP A 154 -3.53 -0.69 -6.33
C ASP A 154 -3.06 0.52 -7.13
N LEU A 155 -2.37 0.30 -8.24
CA LEU A 155 -1.82 1.39 -9.06
C LEU A 155 -2.89 2.11 -9.88
N GLY A 156 -4.04 1.50 -10.12
CA GLY A 156 -5.19 2.16 -10.74
C GLY A 156 -5.81 3.24 -9.85
N GLU A 157 -5.88 2.99 -8.52
CA GLU A 157 -6.43 3.94 -7.56
C GLU A 157 -5.38 4.71 -6.75
N GLY A 158 -4.11 4.29 -6.79
CA GLY A 158 -3.03 4.87 -5.98
C GLY A 158 -3.23 4.68 -4.47
N GLN A 159 -3.85 3.57 -4.06
CA GLN A 159 -4.23 3.31 -2.68
C GLN A 159 -3.65 1.98 -2.16
N PRO A 160 -3.20 1.90 -0.90
CA PRO A 160 -2.69 0.66 -0.36
C PRO A 160 -3.80 -0.39 -0.28
N VAL A 161 -3.52 -1.58 -0.78
CA VAL A 161 -4.38 -2.77 -0.64
C VAL A 161 -4.12 -3.43 0.70
N THR A 162 -2.85 -3.66 1.01
CA THR A 162 -2.42 -4.29 2.27
C THR A 162 -0.96 -3.98 2.55
N ILE A 163 -0.54 -4.21 3.79
CA ILE A 163 0.84 -4.05 4.24
C ILE A 163 1.22 -5.30 5.03
N GLY A 164 2.33 -5.93 4.66
CA GLY A 164 2.89 -7.11 5.32
C GLY A 164 4.06 -6.75 6.24
N TYR A 165 4.21 -7.46 7.34
CA TYR A 165 5.44 -7.46 8.13
C TYR A 165 6.40 -8.50 7.53
N ILE A 166 7.08 -8.12 6.46
CA ILE A 166 7.86 -8.99 5.59
C ILE A 166 9.07 -8.21 5.10
N ASP A 167 10.21 -8.88 5.07
CA ASP A 167 11.41 -8.40 4.41
C ASP A 167 11.33 -8.76 2.92
N GLU A 168 11.48 -7.77 2.06
CA GLU A 168 11.44 -7.96 0.60
C GLU A 168 12.64 -8.76 0.06
N SER A 169 13.70 -8.92 0.85
CA SER A 169 14.85 -9.76 0.47
C SER A 169 14.59 -11.27 0.59
N ASP A 170 13.49 -11.70 1.23
CA ASP A 170 13.08 -13.12 1.36
C ASP A 170 12.01 -13.49 0.31
N PRO A 171 12.40 -14.14 -0.82
CA PRO A 171 11.44 -14.50 -1.88
C PRO A 171 10.33 -15.43 -1.41
N GLN A 172 10.61 -16.33 -0.47
CA GLN A 172 9.62 -17.28 0.04
C GLN A 172 8.59 -16.60 0.94
N ALA A 173 9.02 -15.64 1.76
CA ALA A 173 8.10 -14.83 2.56
C ALA A 173 7.23 -13.94 1.69
N VAL A 174 7.82 -13.28 0.68
CA VAL A 174 7.08 -12.46 -0.28
C VAL A 174 6.06 -13.30 -1.04
N LYS A 175 6.45 -14.46 -1.58
CA LYS A 175 5.54 -15.38 -2.30
C LYS A 175 4.37 -15.80 -1.43
N ARG A 176 4.63 -16.34 -0.23
CA ARG A 176 3.58 -16.81 0.68
C ARG A 176 2.56 -15.72 1.04
N TRP A 177 3.01 -14.47 1.11
CA TRP A 177 2.14 -13.35 1.40
C TRP A 177 1.38 -12.87 0.17
N LEU A 178 2.02 -12.85 -1.00
CA LEU A 178 1.45 -12.30 -2.22
C LEU A 178 0.46 -13.27 -2.90
N GLU A 179 0.73 -14.56 -2.90
CA GLU A 179 -0.08 -15.56 -3.61
C GLU A 179 -1.58 -15.53 -3.26
N PRO A 180 -2.00 -15.47 -1.97
CA PRO A 180 -3.41 -15.34 -1.64
C PRO A 180 -4.03 -14.02 -2.11
N LEU A 181 -3.25 -12.94 -2.20
CA LEU A 181 -3.71 -11.65 -2.70
C LEU A 181 -3.92 -11.70 -4.21
N VAL A 182 -2.95 -12.23 -4.95
CA VAL A 182 -3.02 -12.42 -6.41
C VAL A 182 -4.28 -13.17 -6.79
N LYS A 183 -4.51 -14.33 -6.18
CA LYS A 183 -5.69 -15.17 -6.45
C LYS A 183 -7.01 -14.46 -6.13
N ARG A 184 -7.05 -13.71 -5.02
CA ARG A 184 -8.28 -13.05 -4.54
C ARG A 184 -8.64 -11.81 -5.35
N LEU A 185 -7.64 -11.02 -5.71
CA LEU A 185 -7.82 -9.73 -6.37
C LEU A 185 -7.82 -9.83 -7.89
N GLY A 186 -7.34 -10.93 -8.45
CA GLY A 186 -7.18 -11.10 -9.88
C GLY A 186 -5.99 -10.31 -10.45
N VAL A 187 -4.88 -10.22 -9.67
CA VAL A 187 -3.67 -9.53 -10.10
C VAL A 187 -3.03 -10.30 -11.26
N SER A 188 -2.70 -9.61 -12.34
CA SER A 188 -1.97 -10.17 -13.48
C SER A 188 -0.62 -9.50 -13.71
N VAL A 189 -0.42 -8.29 -13.19
CA VAL A 189 0.82 -7.52 -13.36
C VAL A 189 1.30 -6.99 -12.01
N ILE A 190 2.59 -7.11 -11.75
CA ILE A 190 3.24 -6.38 -10.65
C ILE A 190 4.20 -5.32 -11.19
N VAL A 191 4.28 -4.19 -10.49
CA VAL A 191 5.25 -3.10 -10.77
C VAL A 191 6.12 -2.91 -9.54
N THR A 192 7.43 -3.10 -9.70
CA THR A 192 8.39 -3.05 -8.57
C THR A 192 9.70 -2.36 -8.98
N ASP A 193 10.66 -2.28 -8.07
CA ASP A 193 12.05 -2.03 -8.42
C ASP A 193 12.72 -3.29 -9.03
N ASP A 194 14.03 -3.19 -9.35
CA ASP A 194 14.78 -4.24 -10.04
C ASP A 194 15.43 -5.26 -9.07
N LEU A 195 14.72 -5.65 -7.99
CA LEU A 195 15.19 -6.70 -7.10
C LEU A 195 14.92 -8.10 -7.68
N MET A 196 15.91 -8.98 -7.57
CA MET A 196 15.81 -10.38 -8.03
C MET A 196 14.64 -11.11 -7.33
N THR A 197 14.36 -10.79 -6.08
CA THR A 197 13.23 -11.35 -5.32
C THR A 197 11.91 -11.19 -6.07
N TYR A 198 11.62 -9.99 -6.57
CA TYR A 198 10.36 -9.73 -7.27
C TYR A 198 10.26 -10.47 -8.60
N ARG A 199 11.37 -10.60 -9.34
CA ARG A 199 11.44 -11.41 -10.56
C ARG A 199 11.12 -12.87 -10.27
N THR A 200 11.83 -13.46 -9.31
CA THR A 200 11.61 -14.84 -8.87
C THR A 200 10.16 -15.09 -8.45
N VAL A 201 9.55 -14.15 -7.73
CA VAL A 201 8.17 -14.29 -7.26
C VAL A 201 7.17 -14.10 -8.39
N ALA A 202 7.42 -13.18 -9.32
CA ALA A 202 6.59 -13.00 -10.51
C ALA A 202 6.55 -14.28 -11.36
N ASP A 203 7.71 -14.85 -11.66
CA ASP A 203 7.84 -16.12 -12.40
C ASP A 203 7.10 -17.27 -11.70
N GLN A 204 7.26 -17.40 -10.38
CA GLN A 204 6.62 -18.46 -9.60
C GLN A 204 5.10 -18.32 -9.47
N LEU A 205 4.55 -17.13 -9.65
CA LEU A 205 3.12 -16.83 -9.56
C LEU A 205 2.48 -16.60 -10.93
N ASP A 206 3.24 -16.78 -12.02
CA ASP A 206 2.80 -16.54 -13.40
C ASP A 206 2.25 -15.12 -13.59
N LEU A 207 3.01 -14.12 -13.10
CA LEU A 207 2.67 -12.70 -13.19
C LEU A 207 3.60 -12.00 -14.19
N GLU A 208 3.05 -11.07 -14.94
CA GLU A 208 3.87 -10.13 -15.69
C GLU A 208 4.54 -9.15 -14.72
N HIS A 209 5.81 -8.85 -14.97
CA HIS A 209 6.62 -8.02 -14.09
C HIS A 209 7.13 -6.78 -14.81
N GLN A 210 6.51 -5.63 -14.58
CA GLN A 210 7.02 -4.32 -15.00
C GLN A 210 8.04 -3.82 -13.98
N VAL A 211 9.27 -3.64 -14.40
CA VAL A 211 10.29 -2.98 -13.58
C VAL A 211 10.18 -1.47 -13.71
N CYS A 212 10.21 -0.77 -12.59
CA CYS A 212 10.10 0.69 -12.53
C CYS A 212 11.24 1.38 -13.29
N GLN A 213 10.90 2.15 -14.33
CA GLN A 213 11.86 2.84 -15.19
C GLN A 213 12.76 3.82 -14.43
N PHE A 214 12.23 4.49 -13.43
CA PHE A 214 13.04 5.40 -12.61
C PHE A 214 14.21 4.66 -11.94
N HIS A 215 13.96 3.48 -11.39
CA HIS A 215 15.00 2.67 -10.76
C HIS A 215 15.99 2.11 -11.76
N VAL A 216 15.54 1.64 -12.92
CA VAL A 216 16.41 1.14 -14.00
C VAL A 216 17.35 2.24 -14.48
N ARG A 217 16.83 3.39 -14.89
CA ARG A 217 17.64 4.54 -15.35
C ARG A 217 18.64 5.00 -14.29
N ARG A 218 18.21 5.01 -13.04
CA ARG A 218 19.09 5.43 -11.93
C ARG A 218 20.25 4.49 -11.69
N TRP A 219 20.01 3.16 -11.62
CA TRP A 219 21.10 2.23 -11.37
C TRP A 219 21.98 2.05 -12.58
N VAL A 220 21.44 1.98 -13.81
CA VAL A 220 22.22 1.94 -15.04
C VAL A 220 23.10 3.18 -15.14
N GLY A 221 22.54 4.39 -15.03
CA GLY A 221 23.32 5.62 -15.13
C GLY A 221 24.41 5.75 -14.05
N ARG A 222 24.22 5.14 -12.86
CA ARG A 222 25.30 5.04 -11.87
C ARG A 222 26.39 4.08 -12.34
N THR A 223 26.03 2.88 -12.78
CA THR A 223 26.99 1.88 -13.26
C THR A 223 27.78 2.36 -14.48
N LEU A 224 27.12 3.07 -15.42
CA LEU A 224 27.80 3.64 -16.58
C LEU A 224 28.85 4.68 -16.18
N ARG A 225 28.57 5.55 -15.22
CA ARG A 225 29.56 6.52 -14.71
C ARG A 225 30.75 5.84 -14.03
N GLU A 226 30.50 4.81 -13.22
CA GLU A 226 31.55 4.03 -12.56
C GLU A 226 32.45 3.33 -13.61
N LEU A 227 31.86 2.81 -14.68
CA LEU A 227 32.58 2.16 -15.78
C LEU A 227 33.36 3.16 -16.66
N GLN A 228 32.82 4.35 -16.90
CA GLN A 228 33.42 5.37 -17.74
C GLN A 228 34.83 5.78 -17.26
N GLU A 229 35.06 5.77 -15.94
CA GLU A 229 36.38 6.11 -15.35
C GLU A 229 37.40 5.00 -15.46
N SER A 230 37.00 3.76 -15.75
CA SER A 230 37.88 2.58 -15.65
C SER A 230 37.92 1.75 -16.92
N LEU A 231 37.02 1.94 -17.89
CA LEU A 231 37.03 1.20 -19.16
C LEU A 231 38.06 1.74 -20.15
N PRO A 232 38.66 0.84 -21.00
CA PRO A 232 39.47 1.25 -22.15
C PRO A 232 38.69 2.19 -23.11
N GLU A 233 39.44 3.10 -23.77
CA GLU A 233 38.80 4.12 -24.66
C GLU A 233 38.00 3.49 -25.82
N ASP A 234 38.45 2.35 -26.34
CA ASP A 234 37.80 1.61 -27.44
C ASP A 234 36.44 1.02 -27.03
N GLN A 235 36.15 0.93 -25.74
CA GLN A 235 34.86 0.42 -25.21
C GLN A 235 33.94 1.52 -24.69
N GLN A 236 34.36 2.77 -24.63
CA GLN A 236 33.56 3.86 -24.08
C GLN A 236 32.31 4.19 -24.91
N ASN A 237 32.36 4.04 -26.24
CA ASN A 237 31.23 4.22 -27.13
C ASN A 237 30.05 3.28 -26.83
N VAL A 238 30.35 2.08 -26.25
CA VAL A 238 29.33 1.13 -25.83
C VAL A 238 28.46 1.70 -24.69
N LEU A 239 29.05 2.53 -23.80
CA LEU A 239 28.32 3.14 -22.70
C LEU A 239 27.27 4.15 -23.19
N GLU A 240 27.61 4.94 -24.21
CA GLU A 240 26.68 5.88 -24.83
C GLU A 240 25.51 5.15 -25.50
N GLU A 241 25.78 4.04 -26.19
CA GLU A 241 24.75 3.24 -26.83
C GLU A 241 23.83 2.58 -25.77
N ILE A 242 24.35 2.09 -24.65
CA ILE A 242 23.53 1.59 -23.54
C ILE A 242 22.65 2.70 -22.98
N GLN A 243 23.20 3.89 -22.75
CA GLN A 243 22.43 5.02 -22.22
C GLN A 243 21.28 5.39 -23.16
N GLN A 244 21.54 5.49 -24.47
CA GLN A 244 20.51 5.78 -25.46
C GLN A 244 19.42 4.70 -25.48
N LEU A 245 19.80 3.42 -25.45
CA LEU A 245 18.83 2.31 -25.42
C LEU A 245 17.95 2.35 -24.17
N ILE A 246 18.49 2.71 -23.01
CA ILE A 246 17.73 2.84 -21.76
C ILE A 246 16.81 4.07 -21.78
N ASP A 247 17.19 5.13 -22.44
CA ASP A 247 16.38 6.35 -22.54
C ASP A 247 15.23 6.19 -23.53
N ASP A 248 15.47 5.55 -24.68
CA ASP A 248 14.49 5.39 -25.76
C ASP A 248 13.64 4.12 -25.65
N LEU A 249 14.15 3.09 -25.00
CA LEU A 249 13.52 1.77 -24.79
C LEU A 249 12.94 1.16 -26.09
N PRO A 250 13.69 1.04 -27.20
CA PRO A 250 13.15 0.49 -28.44
C PRO A 250 12.79 -1.00 -28.30
N ALA A 251 11.88 -1.49 -29.15
CA ALA A 251 11.41 -2.88 -29.10
C ALA A 251 12.55 -3.89 -29.21
N GLU A 252 13.49 -3.67 -30.10
CA GLU A 252 14.65 -4.50 -30.34
C GLU A 252 15.85 -4.21 -29.44
N GLY A 253 15.72 -3.35 -28.43
CA GLY A 253 16.84 -2.94 -27.55
C GLY A 253 17.53 -4.13 -26.90
N GLY A 254 16.79 -5.15 -26.45
CA GLY A 254 17.37 -6.37 -25.91
C GLY A 254 18.29 -7.10 -26.90
N LYS A 255 17.89 -7.18 -28.17
CA LYS A 255 18.72 -7.78 -29.23
C LYS A 255 19.98 -6.93 -29.49
N ARG A 256 19.85 -5.60 -29.52
CA ARG A 256 21.00 -4.69 -29.70
C ARG A 256 22.00 -4.83 -28.55
N LEU A 257 21.54 -4.88 -27.31
CA LEU A 257 22.38 -5.10 -26.13
C LEU A 257 23.10 -6.45 -26.20
N PHE A 258 22.44 -7.49 -26.66
CA PHE A 258 23.06 -8.81 -26.88
C PHE A 258 24.14 -8.78 -27.97
N GLU A 259 23.93 -8.05 -29.08
CA GLU A 259 24.94 -7.88 -30.12
C GLU A 259 26.15 -7.07 -29.61
N LEU A 260 25.93 -6.04 -28.76
CA LEU A 260 27.01 -5.35 -28.07
C LEU A 260 27.78 -6.28 -27.14
N TRP A 261 27.09 -7.10 -26.37
CA TRP A 261 27.70 -8.09 -25.48
C TRP A 261 28.64 -9.05 -26.22
N LYS A 262 28.30 -9.48 -27.44
CA LYS A 262 29.18 -10.34 -28.26
C LYS A 262 30.46 -9.63 -28.72
N LYS A 263 30.40 -8.32 -28.90
CA LYS A 263 31.56 -7.53 -29.39
C LYS A 263 32.55 -7.18 -28.27
N VAL A 264 32.06 -7.05 -27.02
CA VAL A 264 32.92 -6.74 -25.86
C VAL A 264 33.84 -7.93 -25.56
N PRO A 265 35.18 -7.73 -25.42
CA PRO A 265 36.12 -8.79 -25.14
C PRO A 265 35.76 -9.65 -23.92
N VAL A 266 36.14 -10.92 -23.95
CA VAL A 266 35.98 -11.81 -22.80
C VAL A 266 37.26 -11.74 -21.96
N GLU A 267 37.14 -11.12 -20.80
CA GLU A 267 38.15 -11.15 -19.76
C GLU A 267 37.71 -12.09 -18.65
N LYS A 268 38.64 -12.60 -17.87
CA LYS A 268 38.35 -13.40 -16.68
C LYS A 268 39.25 -12.92 -15.55
N SER A 269 38.64 -12.38 -14.50
CA SER A 269 39.35 -12.13 -13.24
C SER A 269 39.83 -13.42 -12.62
N ALA A 270 40.92 -13.35 -11.87
CA ALA A 270 41.35 -14.48 -11.06
C ALA A 270 40.32 -14.79 -9.96
N ARG A 271 40.35 -16.02 -9.49
CA ARG A 271 39.46 -16.43 -8.41
C ARG A 271 39.74 -15.56 -7.18
N ASP A 272 38.68 -14.97 -6.59
CA ASP A 272 38.75 -14.06 -5.44
C ASP A 272 39.22 -12.61 -5.72
N GLU A 273 39.43 -12.24 -7.00
CA GLU A 273 39.66 -10.85 -7.40
C GLU A 273 38.33 -10.16 -7.81
N PRO A 274 38.23 -8.83 -7.65
CA PRO A 274 37.06 -8.08 -8.15
C PRO A 274 36.98 -8.17 -9.67
N LEU A 275 35.76 -8.17 -10.21
CA LEU A 275 35.53 -8.20 -11.66
C LEU A 275 36.23 -7.04 -12.36
N THR A 276 36.87 -7.31 -13.51
CA THR A 276 37.44 -6.25 -14.37
C THR A 276 36.31 -5.32 -14.87
N PRO A 277 36.62 -4.07 -15.25
CA PRO A 277 35.62 -3.17 -15.85
C PRO A 277 34.97 -3.79 -17.09
N THR A 278 35.70 -4.51 -17.92
CA THR A 278 35.18 -5.21 -19.11
C THR A 278 34.21 -6.34 -18.72
N GLU A 279 34.48 -7.11 -17.68
CA GLU A 279 33.54 -8.12 -17.15
C GLU A 279 32.29 -7.49 -16.57
N GLN A 280 32.43 -6.37 -15.85
CA GLN A 280 31.29 -5.63 -15.34
C GLN A 280 30.37 -5.09 -16.47
N LEU A 281 30.99 -4.56 -17.55
CA LEU A 281 30.27 -4.14 -18.74
C LEU A 281 29.52 -5.32 -19.40
N ARG A 282 30.16 -6.47 -19.55
CA ARG A 282 29.55 -7.67 -20.10
C ARG A 282 28.36 -8.14 -19.24
N ASN A 283 28.52 -8.13 -17.92
CA ASN A 283 27.43 -8.49 -16.98
C ASN A 283 26.26 -7.51 -17.05
N LEU A 284 26.53 -6.21 -17.22
CA LEU A 284 25.51 -5.21 -17.43
C LEU A 284 24.73 -5.47 -18.72
N LEU A 285 25.40 -5.67 -19.85
CA LEU A 285 24.81 -5.88 -21.16
C LEU A 285 23.92 -7.12 -21.18
N ILE A 286 24.41 -8.26 -20.68
CA ILE A 286 23.62 -9.50 -20.67
C ILE A 286 22.41 -9.38 -19.77
N ARG A 287 22.56 -8.81 -18.57
CA ARG A 287 21.43 -8.58 -17.65
C ARG A 287 20.36 -7.70 -18.27
N LEU A 288 20.74 -6.60 -18.91
CA LEU A 288 19.78 -5.71 -19.58
C LEU A 288 19.08 -6.40 -20.76
N SER A 289 19.85 -7.17 -21.55
CA SER A 289 19.32 -7.92 -22.70
C SER A 289 18.27 -8.96 -22.27
N GLU A 290 18.60 -9.81 -21.30
CA GLU A 290 17.73 -10.89 -20.81
C GLU A 290 16.42 -10.38 -20.21
N HIS A 291 16.47 -9.19 -19.58
CA HIS A 291 15.31 -8.63 -18.89
C HIS A 291 14.64 -7.47 -19.64
N TRP A 292 14.98 -7.27 -20.92
CA TRP A 292 14.52 -6.11 -21.69
C TRP A 292 13.00 -5.99 -21.75
N SER A 293 12.29 -7.08 -21.91
CA SER A 293 10.82 -7.10 -21.95
C SER A 293 10.20 -6.61 -20.63
N THR A 294 10.79 -6.92 -19.48
CA THR A 294 10.26 -6.50 -18.17
C THR A 294 10.36 -5.00 -17.94
N TYR A 295 11.20 -4.29 -18.72
CA TYR A 295 11.29 -2.83 -18.69
C TYR A 295 10.23 -2.14 -19.54
N ARG A 296 9.43 -2.87 -20.33
CA ARG A 296 8.61 -2.32 -21.39
C ARG A 296 7.17 -2.82 -21.44
N ILE A 297 6.66 -3.50 -20.39
CA ILE A 297 5.29 -4.04 -20.39
C ILE A 297 4.24 -2.94 -20.68
N PHE A 298 4.47 -1.72 -20.23
CA PHE A 298 3.60 -0.55 -20.48
C PHE A 298 3.40 -0.25 -21.97
N ASP A 299 4.28 -0.70 -22.88
CA ASP A 299 4.14 -0.45 -24.34
C ASP A 299 2.98 -1.23 -24.96
N TRP A 300 2.72 -2.43 -24.49
CA TRP A 300 1.61 -3.25 -25.00
C TRP A 300 0.46 -3.40 -24.00
N GLN A 301 0.63 -2.85 -22.79
CA GLN A 301 -0.39 -2.76 -21.76
C GLN A 301 -0.48 -1.33 -21.22
N PRO A 302 -1.27 -0.46 -21.89
CA PRO A 302 -1.29 0.99 -21.59
C PRO A 302 -1.79 1.35 -20.18
N ASP A 303 -2.49 0.46 -19.51
CA ASP A 303 -2.93 0.62 -18.12
C ASP A 303 -1.86 0.27 -17.07
N VAL A 304 -0.73 -0.31 -17.50
CA VAL A 304 0.43 -0.58 -16.64
C VAL A 304 1.31 0.68 -16.60
N PRO A 305 1.50 1.30 -15.44
CA PRO A 305 2.37 2.46 -15.36
C PRO A 305 3.84 2.05 -15.50
N TRP A 306 4.62 2.87 -16.19
CA TRP A 306 6.05 2.68 -16.41
C TRP A 306 6.91 2.91 -15.15
N THR A 307 6.31 3.52 -14.10
CA THR A 307 6.97 3.77 -12.81
C THR A 307 6.12 3.27 -11.63
N ASN A 308 6.77 2.99 -10.51
CA ASN A 308 6.14 2.61 -9.24
C ASN A 308 5.79 3.82 -8.35
N ASN A 309 5.63 5.02 -8.95
CA ASN A 309 5.36 6.27 -8.21
C ASN A 309 4.10 6.21 -7.33
N GLY A 310 3.11 5.39 -7.68
CA GLY A 310 1.92 5.15 -6.86
C GLY A 310 2.28 4.57 -5.50
N THR A 311 3.14 3.55 -5.50
CA THR A 311 3.63 2.89 -4.28
C THR A 311 4.55 3.81 -3.49
N GLU A 312 5.47 4.51 -4.15
CA GLU A 312 6.39 5.46 -3.51
C GLU A 312 5.64 6.58 -2.78
N ARG A 313 4.54 7.11 -3.38
CA ARG A 313 3.66 8.09 -2.72
C ARG A 313 3.00 7.54 -1.45
N VAL A 314 2.54 6.29 -1.48
CA VAL A 314 1.96 5.63 -0.30
C VAL A 314 3.03 5.47 0.79
N ILE A 315 4.22 4.99 0.43
CA ILE A 315 5.36 4.84 1.33
C ILE A 315 5.80 6.21 1.88
N GLY A 316 5.80 7.25 1.07
CA GLY A 316 6.07 8.62 1.49
C GLY A 316 5.15 9.06 2.63
N ARG A 317 3.83 8.87 2.48
CA ARG A 317 2.84 9.16 3.53
C ARG A 317 3.09 8.34 4.81
N ILE A 318 3.38 7.04 4.65
CA ILE A 318 3.74 6.14 5.75
C ILE A 318 4.97 6.65 6.49
N LYS A 319 6.04 7.01 5.77
CA LYS A 319 7.30 7.50 6.35
C LYS A 319 7.10 8.83 7.07
N VAL A 320 6.34 9.78 6.52
CA VAL A 320 6.01 11.06 7.18
C VAL A 320 5.32 10.80 8.52
N ARG A 321 4.29 9.94 8.53
CA ARG A 321 3.59 9.62 9.78
C ARG A 321 4.45 8.84 10.77
N SER A 322 5.26 7.89 10.30
CA SER A 322 6.13 7.08 11.15
C SER A 322 7.19 7.91 11.90
N ARG A 323 7.66 9.03 11.32
CA ARG A 323 8.60 9.96 11.98
C ARG A 323 7.98 10.68 13.17
N THR A 324 6.66 10.92 13.16
CA THR A 324 5.93 11.65 14.23
C THR A 324 5.37 10.71 15.31
N VAL A 325 5.38 9.41 15.07
CA VAL A 325 5.00 8.39 16.07
C VAL A 325 6.24 7.91 16.80
N ARG A 326 6.16 7.77 18.14
CA ARG A 326 7.26 7.23 18.97
C ARG A 326 7.47 5.72 18.79
N GLY A 327 7.15 5.20 17.61
CA GLY A 327 7.15 3.79 17.28
C GLY A 327 5.86 3.06 17.66
N TYR A 328 5.76 1.83 17.20
CA TYR A 328 4.62 0.95 17.43
C TYR A 328 5.00 -0.10 18.48
N LYS A 329 4.06 -0.47 19.37
CA LYS A 329 4.33 -1.41 20.45
C LYS A 329 4.09 -2.89 20.09
N ASN A 330 3.39 -3.15 19.00
CA ASN A 330 3.10 -4.51 18.53
C ASN A 330 2.79 -4.52 17.03
N LYS A 331 2.85 -5.72 16.43
CA LYS A 331 2.66 -5.95 14.99
C LYS A 331 1.31 -5.42 14.48
N ASN A 332 0.22 -5.70 15.18
CA ASN A 332 -1.12 -5.27 14.72
C ASN A 332 -1.26 -3.74 14.75
N GLY A 333 -0.74 -3.10 15.80
CA GLY A 333 -0.72 -1.63 15.90
C GLY A 333 0.12 -1.00 14.81
N LEU A 334 1.24 -1.61 14.44
CA LEU A 334 2.08 -1.21 13.31
C LEU A 334 1.30 -1.28 12.01
N LEU A 335 0.86 -2.47 11.60
CA LEU A 335 0.21 -2.69 10.31
C LEU A 335 -1.06 -1.84 10.14
N ASN A 336 -1.91 -1.76 11.16
CA ASN A 336 -3.08 -0.90 11.14
C ASN A 336 -2.71 0.59 11.03
N GLY A 337 -1.71 1.04 11.78
CA GLY A 337 -1.22 2.41 11.71
C GLY A 337 -0.69 2.76 10.33
N LEU A 338 0.13 1.90 9.74
CA LEU A 338 0.68 2.11 8.40
C LEU A 338 -0.42 2.09 7.32
N MET A 339 -1.36 1.14 7.42
CA MET A 339 -2.51 1.05 6.52
C MET A 339 -3.34 2.35 6.56
N LEU A 340 -3.61 2.87 7.75
CA LEU A 340 -4.34 4.11 7.92
C LEU A 340 -3.55 5.29 7.35
N ALA A 341 -2.26 5.42 7.66
CA ALA A 341 -1.39 6.49 7.17
C ALA A 341 -1.27 6.49 5.64
N GLY A 342 -1.10 5.32 5.02
CA GLY A 342 -1.01 5.17 3.57
C GLY A 342 -2.33 5.43 2.83
N SER A 343 -3.48 5.26 3.52
CA SER A 343 -4.81 5.30 2.89
C SER A 343 -5.43 6.69 2.77
N TRP A 344 -5.02 7.63 3.60
CA TRP A 344 -5.57 8.99 3.54
C TRP A 344 -4.88 9.78 2.44
N VAL A 345 -5.69 10.17 1.47
CA VAL A 345 -5.27 11.15 0.47
C VAL A 345 -5.52 12.51 1.08
N ALA A 346 -4.44 13.23 1.32
CA ALA A 346 -4.51 14.63 1.72
C ALA A 346 -4.85 15.49 0.51
#